data_9021b35aaf648adf1acc6f8a7fc4851d
#
_entry.id   9021b35aaf648adf1acc6f8a7fc4851d
#
_cell.length_a   1.000
_cell.length_b   1.000
_cell.length_c   1.000
_cell.angle_alpha   90.00
_cell.angle_beta   90.00
_cell.angle_gamma   90.00
#
_symmetry.space_group_name_H-M   'P 1'
#
loop_
_entity.id
_entity.type
_entity.pdbx_description
1 polymer ?
#
loop_
_entity_poly.entity_id
_entity_poly.type
_entity_poly.pdbx_seq_one_letter_code
_entity_poly.pdbx_strand_id
1 'polypeptide(L)'
;MSNIVILGDIHLADTSEYKRATSEAFLDWFASWEQNTNDNYLILTGDLVDICLLTGRVTDYLERFIASSRFKELHICVGNHDKKKILGIDQLAYEFYARKTNVHYYSEISEISINGKSVLMLPYYLGTNDQGLTMTEYYSQLYKDPHYSQYHDLVVGHFCDDEFSFSGASDTVLNVDKLQEKNGKVCLGHIHTRNINPGLFIGSTWACKKNENDPNRAAWVMDESGCWHEEKLPVFCEYLEVSYPDPLPESKAMVPIYTVLNCASEQIARSQYGDIYIRKTVAGENEHRSKQDTSISVDSVKGFDILEYFDTFWETSDVKDNKEAYTLCRQALEKRA
;
A
#
# COMPACT_ATOMS: atom_id res chain seq x y z
N MET A 1 0.39 -4.66 31.04
CA MET A 1 -0.59 -3.74 30.42
C MET A 1 -0.72 -4.11 28.98
N SER A 2 -1.92 -4.29 28.49
CA SER A 2 -2.19 -4.87 27.16
C SER A 2 -2.68 -3.78 26.22
N ASN A 3 -1.89 -3.40 25.23
CA ASN A 3 -2.20 -2.34 24.28
C ASN A 3 -2.78 -2.92 22.99
N ILE A 4 -3.59 -2.13 22.29
CA ILE A 4 -3.91 -2.35 20.87
C ILE A 4 -3.07 -1.38 20.06
N VAL A 5 -2.18 -1.95 19.23
CA VAL A 5 -1.26 -1.21 18.38
C VAL A 5 -1.78 -1.25 16.94
N ILE A 6 -1.81 -0.12 16.26
CA ILE A 6 -2.28 -0.03 14.88
C ILE A 6 -1.16 0.50 14.00
N LEU A 7 -0.86 -0.24 12.94
CA LEU A 7 0.06 0.15 11.87
C LEU A 7 -0.70 0.35 10.57
N GLY A 8 -0.28 1.34 9.79
CA GLY A 8 -0.74 1.57 8.44
C GLY A 8 -0.07 0.64 7.42
N ASP A 9 -0.31 0.96 6.17
CA ASP A 9 0.11 0.20 5.00
C ASP A 9 1.62 -0.07 5.01
N ILE A 10 2.01 -1.35 4.94
CA ILE A 10 3.41 -1.77 5.03
C ILE A 10 4.05 -1.92 3.65
N HIS A 11 3.34 -2.48 2.66
CA HIS A 11 3.82 -2.68 1.30
C HIS A 11 5.15 -3.45 1.19
N LEU A 12 5.26 -4.61 1.84
CA LEU A 12 6.43 -5.48 1.66
C LEU A 12 6.67 -5.79 0.19
N ALA A 13 7.87 -5.51 -0.31
CA ALA A 13 8.16 -5.55 -1.75
C ALA A 13 9.61 -5.94 -2.07
N ASP A 14 9.80 -6.52 -3.28
CA ASP A 14 11.12 -6.85 -3.82
C ASP A 14 11.35 -6.34 -5.24
N THR A 15 10.47 -5.49 -5.76
CA THR A 15 10.45 -5.01 -7.15
C THR A 15 11.63 -4.10 -7.52
N SER A 16 12.38 -3.62 -6.55
CA SER A 16 13.62 -2.86 -6.76
C SER A 16 14.57 -3.05 -5.58
N GLU A 17 15.85 -2.70 -5.78
CA GLU A 17 16.89 -2.81 -4.75
C GLU A 17 16.52 -2.02 -3.48
N TYR A 18 16.08 -0.77 -3.65
CA TYR A 18 15.70 0.06 -2.50
C TYR A 18 14.42 -0.42 -1.80
N LYS A 19 13.43 -0.97 -2.53
CA LYS A 19 12.24 -1.55 -1.90
C LYS A 19 12.60 -2.80 -1.08
N ARG A 20 13.53 -3.62 -1.59
CA ARG A 20 14.07 -4.75 -0.83
C ARG A 20 14.72 -4.28 0.47
N ALA A 21 15.65 -3.32 0.35
CA ALA A 21 16.36 -2.78 1.51
C ALA A 21 15.40 -2.16 2.54
N THR A 22 14.37 -1.44 2.09
CA THR A 22 13.36 -0.87 2.98
C THR A 22 12.54 -1.95 3.69
N SER A 23 12.11 -3.00 2.96
CA SER A 23 11.39 -4.14 3.56
C SER A 23 12.24 -4.86 4.61
N GLU A 24 13.53 -5.08 4.33
CA GLU A 24 14.47 -5.69 5.27
C GLU A 24 14.70 -4.82 6.50
N ALA A 25 14.94 -3.52 6.32
CA ALA A 25 15.10 -2.57 7.43
C ALA A 25 13.86 -2.52 8.33
N PHE A 26 12.66 -2.56 7.74
CA PHE A 26 11.43 -2.65 8.50
C PHE A 26 11.34 -3.95 9.31
N LEU A 27 11.62 -5.09 8.70
CA LEU A 27 11.53 -6.39 9.36
C LEU A 27 12.50 -6.51 10.53
N ASP A 28 13.73 -6.00 10.37
CA ASP A 28 14.75 -5.99 11.44
C ASP A 28 14.32 -5.09 12.60
N TRP A 29 13.79 -3.91 12.30
CA TRP A 29 13.22 -3.03 13.32
C TRP A 29 12.01 -3.67 14.00
N PHE A 30 11.05 -4.22 13.24
CA PHE A 30 9.83 -4.82 13.76
C PHE A 30 10.13 -5.95 14.77
N ALA A 31 11.12 -6.78 14.48
CA ALA A 31 11.53 -7.86 15.37
C ALA A 31 12.02 -7.37 16.75
N SER A 32 12.58 -6.15 16.79
CA SER A 32 13.13 -5.53 18.01
C SER A 32 12.22 -4.44 18.61
N TRP A 33 11.10 -4.13 17.97
CA TRP A 33 10.21 -3.06 18.39
C TRP A 33 9.62 -3.31 19.78
N GLU A 34 9.66 -2.30 20.64
CA GLU A 34 9.23 -2.39 22.04
C GLU A 34 7.75 -2.81 22.19
N GLN A 35 6.88 -2.39 21.26
CA GLN A 35 5.47 -2.79 21.28
C GLN A 35 5.26 -4.25 20.84
N ASN A 36 6.23 -4.88 20.18
CA ASN A 36 6.14 -6.26 19.71
C ASN A 36 6.32 -7.25 20.87
N THR A 37 5.31 -7.37 21.71
CA THR A 37 5.28 -8.23 22.91
C THR A 37 4.03 -9.09 22.96
N ASN A 38 4.07 -10.18 23.72
CA ASN A 38 2.96 -11.12 23.87
C ASN A 38 1.78 -10.58 24.75
N ASP A 39 1.91 -9.38 25.27
CA ASP A 39 0.84 -8.70 25.99
C ASP A 39 -0.02 -7.83 25.05
N ASN A 40 0.55 -7.37 23.95
CA ASN A 40 -0.08 -6.45 23.04
C ASN A 40 -0.77 -7.16 21.85
N TYR A 41 -1.71 -6.45 21.22
CA TYR A 41 -2.39 -6.85 20.00
C TYR A 41 -1.94 -5.92 18.87
N LEU A 42 -1.74 -6.46 17.65
CA LEU A 42 -1.43 -5.67 16.48
C LEU A 42 -2.59 -5.70 15.48
N ILE A 43 -3.00 -4.54 15.01
CA ILE A 43 -3.94 -4.38 13.90
C ILE A 43 -3.21 -3.71 12.73
N LEU A 44 -3.31 -4.28 11.54
CA LEU A 44 -2.88 -3.67 10.28
C LEU A 44 -4.11 -3.15 9.53
N THR A 45 -4.01 -1.92 9.03
CA THR A 45 -5.12 -1.28 8.30
C THR A 45 -5.21 -1.69 6.83
N GLY A 46 -4.39 -2.64 6.39
CA GLY A 46 -4.35 -3.18 5.02
C GLY A 46 -3.01 -2.98 4.35
N ASP A 47 -2.92 -3.45 3.10
CA ASP A 47 -1.76 -3.34 2.23
C ASP A 47 -0.44 -3.80 2.90
N LEU A 48 -0.46 -5.03 3.44
CA LEU A 48 0.73 -5.67 4.01
C LEU A 48 1.78 -5.94 2.92
N VAL A 49 1.35 -6.24 1.69
CA VAL A 49 2.23 -6.45 0.53
C VAL A 49 1.98 -5.40 -0.55
N ASP A 50 3.01 -5.11 -1.35
CA ASP A 50 2.90 -4.14 -2.46
C ASP A 50 2.18 -4.75 -3.69
N ILE A 51 2.23 -6.07 -3.86
CA ILE A 51 1.57 -6.79 -4.95
C ILE A 51 1.09 -8.15 -4.45
N CYS A 52 -0.17 -8.48 -4.69
CA CYS A 52 -0.78 -9.75 -4.29
C CYS A 52 -0.08 -11.00 -4.87
N LEU A 53 0.51 -10.91 -6.07
CA LEU A 53 1.30 -12.01 -6.64
C LEU A 53 2.65 -12.06 -5.96
N LEU A 54 2.81 -12.99 -5.03
CA LEU A 54 4.01 -13.14 -4.23
C LEU A 54 5.15 -13.75 -5.03
N THR A 55 6.32 -13.09 -4.98
CA THR A 55 7.59 -13.72 -5.33
C THR A 55 8.08 -14.57 -4.15
N GLY A 56 9.05 -15.45 -4.40
CA GLY A 56 9.66 -16.23 -3.31
C GLY A 56 10.24 -15.35 -2.20
N ARG A 57 10.78 -14.16 -2.55
CA ARG A 57 11.33 -13.23 -1.57
C ARG A 57 10.25 -12.51 -0.75
N VAL A 58 9.16 -12.07 -1.37
CA VAL A 58 8.06 -11.47 -0.62
C VAL A 58 7.39 -12.51 0.28
N THR A 59 7.34 -13.78 -0.14
CA THR A 59 6.92 -14.89 0.71
C THR A 59 7.83 -15.03 1.94
N ASP A 60 9.15 -14.97 1.76
CA ASP A 60 10.12 -14.98 2.86
C ASP A 60 9.93 -13.78 3.80
N TYR A 61 9.67 -12.59 3.27
CA TYR A 61 9.36 -11.42 4.09
C TYR A 61 8.11 -11.61 4.94
N LEU A 62 7.04 -12.16 4.37
CA LEU A 62 5.82 -12.48 5.12
C LEU A 62 6.09 -13.52 6.21
N GLU A 63 6.87 -14.55 5.91
CA GLU A 63 7.27 -15.56 6.91
C GLU A 63 8.05 -14.94 8.05
N ARG A 64 9.04 -14.09 7.74
CA ARG A 64 9.83 -13.37 8.74
C ARG A 64 8.96 -12.44 9.58
N PHE A 65 8.08 -11.67 8.96
CA PHE A 65 7.16 -10.77 9.65
C PHE A 65 6.30 -11.54 10.67
N ILE A 66 5.65 -12.61 10.22
CA ILE A 66 4.78 -13.43 11.07
C ILE A 66 5.58 -14.20 12.13
N ALA A 67 6.76 -14.71 11.78
CA ALA A 67 7.61 -15.45 12.73
C ALA A 67 8.23 -14.54 13.80
N SER A 68 8.56 -13.29 13.46
CA SER A 68 9.10 -12.30 14.40
C SER A 68 8.02 -11.59 15.22
N SER A 69 6.75 -11.69 14.83
CA SER A 69 5.63 -11.14 15.60
C SER A 69 5.47 -11.89 16.92
N ARG A 70 5.62 -11.15 18.01
CA ARG A 70 5.38 -11.64 19.39
C ARG A 70 4.04 -11.15 19.93
N PHE A 71 3.29 -10.38 19.14
CA PHE A 71 1.95 -9.94 19.55
C PHE A 71 1.06 -11.13 19.91
N LYS A 72 0.22 -10.93 20.91
CA LYS A 72 -0.74 -11.96 21.34
C LYS A 72 -1.62 -12.40 20.20
N GLU A 73 -2.13 -11.45 19.43
CA GLU A 73 -2.87 -11.67 18.20
C GLU A 73 -2.48 -10.61 17.16
N LEU A 74 -2.45 -11.02 15.90
CA LEU A 74 -2.23 -10.18 14.73
C LEU A 74 -3.53 -10.15 13.90
N HIS A 75 -4.12 -8.99 13.77
CA HIS A 75 -5.35 -8.76 13.01
C HIS A 75 -5.03 -7.94 11.75
N ILE A 76 -5.39 -8.46 10.58
CA ILE A 76 -5.08 -7.85 9.29
C ILE A 76 -6.39 -7.49 8.58
N CYS A 77 -6.71 -6.21 8.47
CA CYS A 77 -7.73 -5.70 7.57
C CYS A 77 -7.20 -5.81 6.14
N VAL A 78 -7.93 -6.44 5.22
CA VAL A 78 -7.43 -6.66 3.85
C VAL A 78 -7.48 -5.37 3.04
N GLY A 79 -6.34 -4.98 2.45
CA GLY A 79 -6.21 -3.84 1.56
C GLY A 79 -6.34 -4.20 0.07
N ASN A 80 -6.25 -3.20 -0.80
CA ASN A 80 -6.39 -3.40 -2.24
C ASN A 80 -5.17 -4.08 -2.88
N HIS A 81 -3.98 -3.93 -2.32
CA HIS A 81 -2.77 -4.61 -2.76
C HIS A 81 -2.68 -6.06 -2.27
N ASP A 82 -3.38 -6.39 -1.19
CA ASP A 82 -3.38 -7.73 -0.59
C ASP A 82 -4.25 -8.72 -1.36
N LYS A 83 -5.19 -8.24 -2.17
CA LYS A 83 -6.22 -9.03 -2.83
C LYS A 83 -6.22 -8.81 -4.33
N LYS A 84 -6.37 -9.88 -5.11
CA LYS A 84 -6.48 -9.83 -6.56
C LYS A 84 -7.51 -10.83 -7.07
N LYS A 85 -8.32 -10.41 -8.02
CA LYS A 85 -9.23 -11.31 -8.73
C LYS A 85 -8.50 -11.97 -9.89
N ILE A 86 -8.32 -13.29 -9.84
CA ILE A 86 -7.70 -14.08 -10.91
C ILE A 86 -8.72 -15.11 -11.41
N LEU A 87 -9.05 -15.04 -12.69
CA LEU A 87 -10.07 -15.93 -13.32
C LEU A 87 -11.42 -15.91 -12.57
N GLY A 88 -11.82 -14.78 -12.03
CA GLY A 88 -13.07 -14.65 -11.30
C GLY A 88 -13.01 -15.08 -9.82
N ILE A 89 -11.88 -15.60 -9.37
CA ILE A 89 -11.66 -16.05 -7.99
C ILE A 89 -10.81 -15.01 -7.27
N ASP A 90 -11.26 -14.60 -6.10
CA ASP A 90 -10.49 -13.73 -5.20
C ASP A 90 -9.33 -14.52 -4.61
N GLN A 91 -8.12 -13.98 -4.76
CA GLN A 91 -6.91 -14.51 -4.15
C GLN A 91 -6.35 -13.50 -3.15
N LEU A 92 -6.00 -13.98 -1.98
CA LEU A 92 -5.41 -13.20 -0.91
C LEU A 92 -3.93 -13.58 -0.76
N ALA A 93 -3.05 -12.57 -0.72
CA ALA A 93 -1.60 -12.76 -0.70
C ALA A 93 -1.11 -13.67 0.44
N TYR A 94 -1.74 -13.61 1.60
CA TYR A 94 -1.29 -14.29 2.82
C TYR A 94 -2.32 -15.30 3.38
N GLU A 95 -3.25 -15.78 2.57
CA GLU A 95 -4.28 -16.76 2.98
C GLU A 95 -3.66 -18.02 3.61
N PHE A 96 -2.48 -18.42 3.14
CA PHE A 96 -1.77 -19.56 3.68
C PHE A 96 -1.41 -19.39 5.17
N TYR A 97 -1.16 -18.17 5.63
CA TYR A 97 -0.76 -17.87 7.00
C TYR A 97 -1.93 -17.77 7.99
N ALA A 98 -3.15 -17.65 7.51
CA ALA A 98 -4.36 -17.67 8.33
C ALA A 98 -4.58 -18.97 9.12
N ARG A 99 -3.77 -19.99 8.83
CA ARG A 99 -3.77 -21.25 9.59
C ARG A 99 -3.03 -21.17 10.92
N LYS A 100 -2.30 -20.07 11.19
CA LYS A 100 -1.70 -19.82 12.50
C LYS A 100 -2.78 -19.31 13.45
N THR A 101 -2.86 -19.87 14.63
CA THR A 101 -3.95 -19.63 15.60
C THR A 101 -4.04 -18.21 16.12
N ASN A 102 -2.97 -17.42 15.99
CA ASN A 102 -2.90 -16.04 16.45
C ASN A 102 -2.84 -15.01 15.30
N VAL A 103 -3.07 -15.42 14.05
CA VAL A 103 -3.12 -14.54 12.89
C VAL A 103 -4.53 -14.59 12.29
N HIS A 104 -5.18 -13.44 12.27
CA HIS A 104 -6.53 -13.27 11.79
C HIS A 104 -6.53 -12.28 10.63
N TYR A 105 -7.18 -12.60 9.52
CA TYR A 105 -7.37 -11.66 8.43
C TYR A 105 -8.86 -11.49 8.13
N TYR A 106 -9.21 -10.28 7.73
CA TYR A 106 -10.58 -9.89 7.49
C TYR A 106 -10.71 -9.42 6.05
N SER A 107 -11.25 -10.29 5.19
CA SER A 107 -11.59 -10.00 3.80
C SER A 107 -13.04 -9.63 3.60
N GLU A 108 -13.86 -9.79 4.67
CA GLU A 108 -15.26 -9.45 4.78
C GLU A 108 -15.46 -8.54 5.99
N ILE A 109 -16.55 -7.77 5.99
CA ILE A 109 -16.92 -6.96 7.15
C ILE A 109 -17.09 -7.86 8.36
N SER A 110 -16.46 -7.51 9.45
CA SER A 110 -16.43 -8.35 10.65
C SER A 110 -16.48 -7.51 11.91
N GLU A 111 -17.36 -7.89 12.82
CA GLU A 111 -17.37 -7.39 14.19
C GLU A 111 -16.63 -8.36 15.09
N ILE A 112 -15.66 -7.87 15.83
CA ILE A 112 -14.79 -8.68 16.69
C ILE A 112 -14.58 -8.00 18.03
N SER A 113 -14.08 -8.74 19.00
CA SER A 113 -13.64 -8.20 20.28
C SER A 113 -12.13 -8.40 20.43
N ILE A 114 -11.40 -7.30 20.61
CA ILE A 114 -9.95 -7.31 20.87
C ILE A 114 -9.72 -6.66 22.23
N ASN A 115 -9.13 -7.38 23.17
CA ASN A 115 -8.87 -6.88 24.52
C ASN A 115 -10.13 -6.25 25.20
N GLY A 116 -11.30 -6.84 24.99
CA GLY A 116 -12.57 -6.34 25.53
C GLY A 116 -13.14 -5.10 24.85
N LYS A 117 -12.51 -4.61 23.78
CA LYS A 117 -13.01 -3.53 22.94
C LYS A 117 -13.75 -4.09 21.73
N SER A 118 -14.87 -3.46 21.37
CA SER A 118 -15.61 -3.79 20.15
C SER A 118 -14.93 -3.16 18.95
N VAL A 119 -14.57 -3.96 17.95
CA VAL A 119 -13.86 -3.52 16.76
C VAL A 119 -14.62 -3.91 15.50
N LEU A 120 -14.88 -2.95 14.63
CA LEU A 120 -15.45 -3.16 13.30
C LEU A 120 -14.34 -3.13 12.25
N MET A 121 -14.19 -4.23 11.51
CA MET A 121 -13.25 -4.35 10.38
C MET A 121 -13.96 -4.11 9.06
N LEU A 122 -13.48 -3.14 8.28
CA LEU A 122 -14.01 -2.74 6.98
C LEU A 122 -12.95 -2.91 5.89
N PRO A 123 -12.74 -4.14 5.36
CA PRO A 123 -11.70 -4.42 4.37
C PRO A 123 -12.04 -3.83 3.00
N TYR A 124 -11.04 -3.76 2.13
CA TYR A 124 -11.21 -3.38 0.73
C TYR A 124 -11.87 -4.50 -0.08
N TYR A 125 -12.85 -4.14 -0.91
CA TYR A 125 -13.51 -5.07 -1.83
C TYR A 125 -13.07 -4.85 -3.28
N LEU A 126 -12.93 -5.93 -4.03
CA LEU A 126 -12.66 -5.89 -5.47
C LEU A 126 -13.96 -6.06 -6.27
N GLY A 127 -14.38 -5.01 -6.97
CA GLY A 127 -15.54 -5.06 -7.85
C GLY A 127 -16.87 -5.11 -7.09
N THR A 128 -17.68 -6.12 -7.35
CA THR A 128 -18.97 -6.33 -6.67
C THR A 128 -18.92 -7.55 -5.78
N ASN A 129 -19.65 -7.51 -4.65
CA ASN A 129 -19.86 -8.68 -3.80
C ASN A 129 -20.80 -9.72 -4.44
N ASP A 130 -21.09 -10.81 -3.76
CA ASP A 130 -22.00 -11.88 -4.22
C ASP A 130 -23.43 -11.39 -4.49
N GLN A 131 -23.82 -10.23 -3.96
CA GLN A 131 -25.10 -9.58 -4.21
C GLN A 131 -25.06 -8.64 -5.42
N GLY A 132 -23.93 -8.53 -6.12
CA GLY A 132 -23.72 -7.65 -7.26
C GLY A 132 -23.56 -6.16 -6.88
N LEU A 133 -23.32 -5.86 -5.60
CA LEU A 133 -23.14 -4.49 -5.11
C LEU A 133 -21.67 -4.08 -5.20
N THR A 134 -21.43 -2.88 -5.67
CA THR A 134 -20.14 -2.23 -5.51
C THR A 134 -19.84 -2.02 -4.03
N MET A 135 -18.57 -1.81 -3.70
CA MET A 135 -18.14 -1.57 -2.34
C MET A 135 -18.87 -0.37 -1.71
N THR A 136 -19.01 0.74 -2.44
CA THR A 136 -19.75 1.92 -1.97
C THR A 136 -21.23 1.62 -1.71
N GLU A 137 -21.88 0.87 -2.60
CA GLU A 137 -23.28 0.47 -2.42
C GLU A 137 -23.45 -0.45 -1.20
N TYR A 138 -22.55 -1.43 -1.06
CA TYR A 138 -22.57 -2.36 0.06
C TYR A 138 -22.38 -1.64 1.39
N TYR A 139 -21.36 -0.81 1.52
CA TYR A 139 -21.15 -0.03 2.74
C TYR A 139 -22.24 1.01 3.00
N SER A 140 -22.82 1.60 1.97
CA SER A 140 -23.97 2.50 2.13
C SER A 140 -25.19 1.79 2.71
N GLN A 141 -25.35 0.48 2.46
CA GLN A 141 -26.39 -0.32 3.09
C GLN A 141 -26.13 -0.57 4.57
N LEU A 142 -24.85 -0.71 4.98
CA LEU A 142 -24.49 -0.91 6.39
C LEU A 142 -24.97 0.22 7.29
N TYR A 143 -24.96 1.48 6.81
CA TYR A 143 -25.50 2.60 7.59
C TYR A 143 -27.00 2.49 7.85
N LYS A 144 -27.71 1.70 7.02
CA LYS A 144 -29.16 1.46 7.16
C LYS A 144 -29.45 0.18 7.93
N ASP A 145 -28.47 -0.71 8.06
CA ASP A 145 -28.62 -1.94 8.82
C ASP A 145 -28.51 -1.65 10.33
N PRO A 146 -29.54 -1.99 11.13
CA PRO A 146 -29.52 -1.79 12.58
C PRO A 146 -28.34 -2.48 13.28
N HIS A 147 -27.85 -3.61 12.74
CA HIS A 147 -26.71 -4.34 13.29
C HIS A 147 -25.43 -3.50 13.24
N TYR A 148 -25.14 -2.89 12.10
CA TYR A 148 -23.98 -2.01 11.93
C TYR A 148 -24.22 -0.57 12.41
N SER A 149 -25.39 -0.27 12.92
CA SER A 149 -25.68 1.00 13.61
C SER A 149 -25.26 0.99 15.08
N GLN A 150 -24.73 -0.14 15.56
CA GLN A 150 -24.20 -0.25 16.92
C GLN A 150 -22.90 0.53 17.06
N TYR A 151 -22.65 0.99 18.28
CA TYR A 151 -21.39 1.66 18.61
C TYR A 151 -20.25 0.65 18.69
N HIS A 152 -19.11 1.00 18.07
CA HIS A 152 -17.84 0.28 18.22
C HIS A 152 -16.80 1.20 18.86
N ASP A 153 -15.96 0.64 19.73
CA ASP A 153 -14.83 1.38 20.32
C ASP A 153 -13.81 1.79 19.26
N LEU A 154 -13.67 0.96 18.22
CA LEU A 154 -12.75 1.15 17.13
C LEU A 154 -13.34 0.67 15.80
N VAL A 155 -13.16 1.46 14.76
CA VAL A 155 -13.38 1.06 13.35
C VAL A 155 -12.05 1.04 12.65
N VAL A 156 -11.70 -0.05 11.99
CA VAL A 156 -10.50 -0.18 11.16
C VAL A 156 -10.92 -0.45 9.73
N GLY A 157 -10.38 0.30 8.78
CA GLY A 157 -10.76 0.14 7.38
C GLY A 157 -9.65 0.44 6.39
N HIS A 158 -9.90 0.04 5.14
CA HIS A 158 -9.00 0.30 4.02
C HIS A 158 -9.80 0.88 2.84
N PHE A 159 -9.98 2.20 2.81
CA PHE A 159 -10.79 2.92 1.81
C PHE A 159 -10.53 4.43 1.84
N CYS A 160 -11.06 5.16 0.84
CA CYS A 160 -11.01 6.62 0.79
C CYS A 160 -12.22 7.26 1.49
N ASP A 161 -12.04 8.50 1.92
CA ASP A 161 -13.15 9.39 2.28
C ASP A 161 -13.81 9.96 1.01
N ASP A 162 -15.09 10.30 1.08
CA ASP A 162 -15.82 10.96 0.00
C ASP A 162 -15.26 12.35 -0.36
N GLU A 163 -14.59 13.02 0.58
CA GLU A 163 -13.87 14.27 0.33
C GLU A 163 -12.54 14.08 -0.41
N PHE A 164 -11.94 12.88 -0.36
CA PHE A 164 -10.67 12.54 -1.01
C PHE A 164 -10.83 11.76 -2.32
N SER A 165 -12.04 11.70 -2.89
CA SER A 165 -12.27 10.97 -4.13
C SER A 165 -11.45 11.57 -5.27
N PHE A 166 -10.38 10.89 -5.65
CA PHE A 166 -9.63 11.24 -6.86
C PHE A 166 -10.50 10.98 -8.08
N SER A 167 -10.76 12.01 -8.87
CA SER A 167 -11.57 11.91 -10.08
C SER A 167 -11.04 10.80 -11.00
N GLY A 168 -11.82 9.73 -11.15
CA GLY A 168 -11.55 8.63 -12.07
C GLY A 168 -11.16 7.29 -11.46
N ALA A 169 -11.02 7.18 -10.16
CA ALA A 169 -10.77 5.91 -9.51
C ALA A 169 -12.09 5.22 -9.14
N SER A 170 -12.14 3.90 -9.36
CA SER A 170 -13.20 3.02 -8.86
C SER A 170 -13.03 2.72 -7.37
N ASP A 171 -12.47 3.67 -6.63
CA ASP A 171 -12.14 3.49 -5.22
C ASP A 171 -13.40 3.55 -4.37
N THR A 172 -13.39 2.76 -3.33
CA THR A 172 -14.43 2.82 -2.32
C THR A 172 -14.33 4.10 -1.57
N VAL A 173 -15.45 4.76 -1.54
CA VAL A 173 -15.62 6.02 -0.86
C VAL A 173 -16.69 5.87 0.20
N LEU A 174 -16.34 6.11 1.46
CA LEU A 174 -17.26 6.16 2.58
C LEU A 174 -17.19 7.54 3.23
N ASN A 175 -18.30 7.96 3.81
CA ASN A 175 -18.33 9.16 4.61
C ASN A 175 -17.74 8.87 6.00
N VAL A 176 -16.48 9.28 6.20
CA VAL A 176 -15.73 9.01 7.44
C VAL A 176 -16.30 9.79 8.63
N ASP A 177 -16.83 11.01 8.41
CA ASP A 177 -17.46 11.80 9.46
C ASP A 177 -18.65 11.05 10.09
N LYS A 178 -19.50 10.44 9.26
CA LYS A 178 -20.63 9.63 9.75
C LYS A 178 -20.18 8.39 10.52
N LEU A 179 -19.07 7.76 10.12
CA LEU A 179 -18.49 6.67 10.91
C LEU A 179 -17.98 7.19 12.25
N GLN A 180 -17.28 8.32 12.25
CA GLN A 180 -16.70 8.93 13.45
C GLN A 180 -17.79 9.41 14.45
N GLU A 181 -18.91 9.95 13.95
CA GLU A 181 -20.04 10.38 14.79
C GLU A 181 -20.67 9.23 15.59
N LYS A 182 -20.64 8.00 15.04
CA LYS A 182 -21.28 6.82 15.61
C LYS A 182 -20.37 5.95 16.45
N ASN A 183 -19.06 6.07 16.27
CA ASN A 183 -18.07 5.14 16.83
C ASN A 183 -17.03 5.89 17.67
N GLY A 184 -16.21 5.15 18.41
CA GLY A 184 -15.16 5.71 19.25
C GLY A 184 -14.03 6.31 18.43
N LYS A 185 -13.30 5.48 17.69
CA LYS A 185 -12.19 5.90 16.83
C LYS A 185 -12.28 5.22 15.48
N VAL A 186 -12.02 5.97 14.41
CA VAL A 186 -11.93 5.44 13.04
C VAL A 186 -10.47 5.53 12.58
N CYS A 187 -9.85 4.39 12.25
CA CYS A 187 -8.46 4.28 11.80
C CYS A 187 -8.43 3.66 10.40
N LEU A 188 -7.87 4.36 9.43
CA LEU A 188 -7.92 3.99 8.02
C LEU A 188 -6.52 3.86 7.42
N GLY A 189 -6.34 2.85 6.56
CA GLY A 189 -5.26 2.72 5.60
C GLY A 189 -5.64 3.32 4.24
N HIS A 190 -4.94 2.90 3.17
CA HIS A 190 -5.13 3.27 1.77
C HIS A 190 -4.54 4.65 1.38
N ILE A 191 -4.72 5.67 2.20
CA ILE A 191 -4.10 6.96 1.98
C ILE A 191 -2.75 6.99 2.68
N HIS A 192 -1.66 7.00 1.90
CA HIS A 192 -0.29 6.89 2.42
C HIS A 192 0.18 8.14 3.18
N THR A 193 -0.46 9.29 2.93
CA THR A 193 -0.20 10.52 3.67
C THR A 193 -1.08 10.53 4.91
N ARG A 194 -0.45 10.70 6.06
CA ARG A 194 -1.17 10.80 7.32
C ARG A 194 -2.10 12.00 7.33
N ASN A 195 -3.34 11.81 7.76
CA ASN A 195 -4.33 12.85 7.97
C ASN A 195 -5.20 12.51 9.18
N ILE A 196 -5.50 13.48 10.01
CA ILE A 196 -6.29 13.34 11.23
C ILE A 196 -7.71 13.93 11.12
N ASN A 197 -8.09 14.43 9.96
CA ASN A 197 -9.41 15.02 9.70
C ASN A 197 -9.86 14.66 8.27
N PRO A 198 -11.08 14.08 8.04
CA PRO A 198 -12.15 13.85 9.03
C PRO A 198 -11.95 12.63 9.94
N GLY A 199 -11.30 11.61 9.59
CA GLY A 199 -10.94 10.48 10.44
C GLY A 199 -9.45 10.41 10.68
N LEU A 200 -8.95 9.26 11.11
CA LEU A 200 -7.53 9.05 11.24
C LEU A 200 -7.03 8.17 10.07
N PHE A 201 -6.54 8.79 9.00
CA PHE A 201 -5.69 8.12 8.05
C PHE A 201 -4.30 7.97 8.67
N ILE A 202 -3.92 6.75 8.99
CA ILE A 202 -2.67 6.45 9.69
C ILE A 202 -1.47 6.78 8.80
N GLY A 203 -1.63 6.66 7.49
CA GLY A 203 -0.57 6.74 6.51
C GLY A 203 0.20 5.43 6.39
N SER A 204 1.02 5.31 5.37
CA SER A 204 1.87 4.13 5.20
C SER A 204 3.04 4.13 6.20
N THR A 205 3.53 2.95 6.54
CA THR A 205 4.64 2.76 7.49
C THR A 205 5.94 3.40 6.99
N TRP A 206 6.13 3.46 5.66
CA TRP A 206 7.21 4.20 4.99
C TRP A 206 6.74 4.89 3.72
N ALA A 207 7.57 5.74 3.13
CA ALA A 207 7.27 6.40 1.86
C ALA A 207 7.29 5.40 0.70
N CYS A 208 6.14 5.09 0.11
CA CYS A 208 6.03 4.20 -1.05
C CYS A 208 6.36 4.93 -2.36
N LYS A 209 6.24 6.26 -2.38
CA LYS A 209 6.48 7.13 -3.53
C LYS A 209 7.26 8.39 -3.12
N LYS A 210 7.90 9.03 -4.10
CA LYS A 210 8.74 10.23 -3.91
C LYS A 210 8.02 11.39 -3.19
N ASN A 211 6.74 11.58 -3.43
CA ASN A 211 5.94 12.67 -2.86
C ASN A 211 5.35 12.35 -1.47
N GLU A 212 5.72 11.22 -0.91
CA GLU A 212 5.21 10.75 0.38
C GLU A 212 6.23 10.86 1.52
N ASN A 213 7.32 11.61 1.32
CA ASN A 213 8.29 11.85 2.40
C ASN A 213 7.61 12.54 3.59
N ASP A 214 7.48 11.81 4.70
CA ASP A 214 6.95 12.31 5.95
C ASP A 214 7.81 11.77 7.11
N PRO A 215 8.55 12.64 7.81
CA PRO A 215 9.38 12.22 8.93
C PRO A 215 8.57 11.95 10.21
N ASN A 216 7.26 12.20 10.20
CA ASN A 216 6.38 12.09 11.37
C ASN A 216 5.46 10.86 11.31
N ARG A 217 5.85 9.84 10.57
CA ARG A 217 5.10 8.57 10.55
C ARG A 217 5.04 7.95 11.93
N ALA A 218 3.89 7.42 12.29
CA ALA A 218 3.65 6.89 13.61
C ALA A 218 2.73 5.66 13.59
N ALA A 219 2.96 4.74 14.51
CA ALA A 219 1.96 3.79 14.94
C ALA A 219 0.99 4.47 15.92
N TRP A 220 -0.23 3.98 15.99
CA TRP A 220 -1.19 4.39 17.00
C TRP A 220 -1.33 3.32 18.05
N VAL A 221 -1.34 3.73 19.31
CA VAL A 221 -1.44 2.83 20.44
C VAL A 221 -2.62 3.24 21.30
N MET A 222 -3.53 2.30 21.52
CA MET A 222 -4.61 2.42 22.49
C MET A 222 -4.24 1.61 23.73
N ASP A 223 -4.12 2.27 24.86
CA ASP A 223 -3.86 1.60 26.14
C ASP A 223 -5.11 0.95 26.74
N GLU A 224 -4.95 0.25 27.86
CA GLU A 224 -6.05 -0.43 28.57
C GLU A 224 -7.16 0.53 29.02
N SER A 225 -6.83 1.79 29.29
CA SER A 225 -7.82 2.80 29.67
C SER A 225 -8.63 3.33 28.49
N GLY A 226 -8.23 2.98 27.26
CA GLY A 226 -8.80 3.48 26.00
C GLY A 226 -8.21 4.83 25.56
N CYS A 227 -7.14 5.29 26.20
CA CYS A 227 -6.42 6.49 25.77
C CYS A 227 -5.53 6.18 24.56
N TRP A 228 -5.54 7.10 23.60
CA TRP A 228 -4.77 7.01 22.37
C TRP A 228 -3.53 7.87 22.43
N HIS A 229 -2.42 7.33 21.98
CA HIS A 229 -1.19 8.09 21.76
C HIS A 229 -0.47 7.62 20.48
N GLU A 230 0.40 8.47 19.98
CA GLU A 230 1.24 8.18 18.85
C GLU A 230 2.59 7.65 19.31
N GLU A 231 3.07 6.63 18.63
CA GLU A 231 4.44 6.15 18.76
C GLU A 231 5.17 6.38 17.44
N LYS A 232 6.17 7.25 17.46
CA LYS A 232 6.91 7.65 16.26
C LYS A 232 7.68 6.47 15.68
N LEU A 233 7.49 6.25 14.39
CA LEU A 233 8.24 5.24 13.63
C LEU A 233 9.60 5.79 13.18
N PRO A 234 10.62 4.92 12.98
CA PRO A 234 11.83 5.30 12.26
C PRO A 234 11.52 5.78 10.84
N VAL A 235 12.39 6.60 10.29
CA VAL A 235 12.36 6.92 8.87
C VAL A 235 13.01 5.78 8.11
N PHE A 236 12.21 4.81 7.64
CA PHE A 236 12.73 3.63 6.95
C PHE A 236 13.33 3.99 5.60
N CYS A 237 12.67 4.85 4.83
CA CYS A 237 13.23 5.37 3.58
C CYS A 237 12.84 6.83 3.35
N GLU A 238 13.65 7.50 2.53
CA GLU A 238 13.46 8.89 2.13
C GLU A 238 13.90 9.06 0.69
N TYR A 239 13.06 9.70 -0.13
CA TYR A 239 13.38 9.99 -1.53
C TYR A 239 14.03 11.37 -1.63
N LEU A 240 15.25 11.41 -2.13
CA LEU A 240 16.08 12.61 -2.24
C LEU A 240 16.45 12.90 -3.69
N GLU A 241 16.72 14.15 -4.00
CA GLU A 241 17.31 14.56 -5.29
C GLU A 241 18.68 15.14 -5.08
N VAL A 242 19.59 14.80 -5.99
CA VAL A 242 20.94 15.36 -6.04
C VAL A 242 21.31 15.67 -7.49
N SER A 243 21.91 16.84 -7.74
CA SER A 243 22.49 17.19 -9.02
C SER A 243 23.93 16.69 -9.09
N TYR A 244 24.22 15.84 -10.06
CA TYR A 244 25.61 15.38 -10.29
C TYR A 244 26.48 16.55 -10.78
N PRO A 245 27.71 16.74 -10.26
CA PRO A 245 28.40 15.93 -9.24
C PRO A 245 28.31 16.46 -7.80
N ASP A 246 27.28 17.23 -7.43
CA ASP A 246 27.14 17.80 -6.10
C ASP A 246 27.17 16.72 -4.99
N PRO A 247 27.55 17.07 -3.75
CA PRO A 247 27.54 16.13 -2.64
C PRO A 247 26.12 15.63 -2.33
N LEU A 248 26.04 14.39 -1.85
CA LEU A 248 24.75 13.83 -1.42
C LEU A 248 24.16 14.64 -0.27
N PRO A 249 22.84 14.94 -0.30
CA PRO A 249 22.17 15.54 0.85
C PRO A 249 22.18 14.56 2.04
N GLU A 250 22.24 15.12 3.25
CA GLU A 250 22.12 14.35 4.47
C GLU A 250 20.71 13.72 4.59
N SER A 251 20.65 12.50 5.09
CA SER A 251 19.41 11.80 5.39
C SER A 251 19.50 11.11 6.74
N LYS A 252 18.35 11.05 7.44
CA LYS A 252 18.17 10.24 8.66
C LYS A 252 17.49 8.92 8.39
N ALA A 253 17.12 8.66 7.13
CA ALA A 253 16.48 7.42 6.75
C ALA A 253 17.46 6.24 6.80
N MET A 254 16.95 5.06 7.14
CA MET A 254 17.71 3.81 7.08
C MET A 254 18.10 3.48 5.63
N VAL A 255 17.23 3.82 4.68
CA VAL A 255 17.42 3.62 3.24
C VAL A 255 17.18 4.93 2.49
N PRO A 256 18.19 5.80 2.35
CA PRO A 256 18.08 6.99 1.50
C PRO A 256 18.06 6.58 0.03
N ILE A 257 17.10 7.11 -0.74
CA ILE A 257 16.84 6.74 -2.13
C ILE A 257 17.03 7.96 -3.02
N TYR A 258 17.96 7.91 -3.97
CA TYR A 258 18.34 9.07 -4.75
C TYR A 258 17.77 9.08 -6.17
N THR A 259 17.30 10.24 -6.61
CA THR A 259 17.15 10.60 -8.00
C THR A 259 18.35 11.48 -8.37
N VAL A 260 19.25 10.98 -9.24
CA VAL A 260 20.45 11.70 -9.61
C VAL A 260 20.20 12.47 -10.91
N LEU A 261 20.14 13.80 -10.81
CA LEU A 261 19.94 14.71 -11.92
C LEU A 261 21.28 14.99 -12.64
N ASN A 262 21.22 15.41 -13.88
CA ASN A 262 22.40 15.73 -14.71
C ASN A 262 23.43 14.59 -14.81
N CYS A 263 22.97 13.34 -14.68
CA CYS A 263 23.81 12.15 -14.72
C CYS A 263 23.35 11.21 -15.83
N ALA A 264 24.25 10.83 -16.72
CA ALA A 264 23.93 10.05 -17.90
C ALA A 264 23.59 8.57 -17.60
N SER A 265 24.10 8.02 -16.50
CA SER A 265 23.84 6.62 -16.13
C SER A 265 24.06 6.35 -14.65
N GLU A 266 23.45 5.27 -14.18
CA GLU A 266 23.63 4.78 -12.81
C GLU A 266 25.09 4.40 -12.52
N GLN A 267 25.81 3.84 -13.50
CA GLN A 267 27.21 3.48 -13.34
C GLN A 267 28.09 4.70 -13.05
N ILE A 268 27.83 5.84 -13.73
CA ILE A 268 28.53 7.09 -13.48
C ILE A 268 28.19 7.61 -12.08
N ALA A 269 26.93 7.59 -11.68
CA ALA A 269 26.51 7.99 -10.33
C ALA A 269 27.20 7.15 -9.26
N ARG A 270 27.22 5.82 -9.39
CA ARG A 270 27.89 4.92 -8.46
C ARG A 270 29.41 5.10 -8.41
N SER A 271 30.04 5.49 -9.51
CA SER A 271 31.49 5.79 -9.50
C SER A 271 31.85 7.02 -8.66
N GLN A 272 30.92 7.97 -8.52
CA GLN A 272 31.08 9.18 -7.71
C GLN A 272 30.66 8.98 -6.26
N TYR A 273 29.51 8.34 -6.04
CA TYR A 273 28.84 8.30 -4.74
C TYR A 273 28.99 6.97 -4.01
N GLY A 274 29.55 5.95 -4.68
CA GLY A 274 29.73 4.62 -4.12
C GLY A 274 28.42 3.81 -4.09
N ASP A 275 28.26 3.01 -3.07
CA ASP A 275 27.14 2.09 -2.89
C ASP A 275 25.92 2.82 -2.29
N ILE A 276 25.06 3.34 -3.17
CA ILE A 276 23.84 4.08 -2.82
C ILE A 276 22.63 3.49 -3.54
N TYR A 277 21.44 3.71 -2.97
CA TYR A 277 20.19 3.32 -3.62
C TYR A 277 19.75 4.38 -4.63
N ILE A 278 19.74 4.01 -5.90
CA ILE A 278 19.37 4.90 -7.00
C ILE A 278 17.99 4.51 -7.52
N ARG A 279 17.03 5.43 -7.43
CA ARG A 279 15.73 5.27 -8.07
C ARG A 279 15.80 5.45 -9.57
N LYS A 280 16.49 6.49 -10.03
CA LYS A 280 16.76 6.78 -11.44
C LYS A 280 17.87 7.81 -11.58
N THR A 281 18.53 7.80 -12.73
CA THR A 281 19.36 8.90 -13.21
C THR A 281 18.60 9.68 -14.28
N VAL A 282 18.81 10.98 -14.34
CA VAL A 282 18.22 11.88 -15.33
C VAL A 282 19.38 12.62 -16.01
N ALA A 283 19.58 12.36 -17.31
CA ALA A 283 20.58 13.10 -18.08
C ALA A 283 20.21 14.60 -18.11
N GLY A 284 21.21 15.47 -17.99
CA GLY A 284 20.99 16.89 -18.14
C GLY A 284 20.46 17.19 -19.55
N GLU A 285 19.36 17.89 -19.64
CA GLU A 285 18.90 18.43 -20.90
C GLU A 285 19.89 19.52 -21.33
N ASN A 286 20.47 19.40 -22.53
CA ASN A 286 21.01 20.58 -23.21
C ASN A 286 19.89 21.60 -23.32
N GLU A 287 20.15 22.84 -22.96
CA GLU A 287 19.25 23.97 -22.76
C GLU A 287 18.38 24.36 -23.98
N HIS A 288 17.70 23.47 -24.66
CA HIS A 288 16.71 23.78 -25.70
C HIS A 288 15.62 22.71 -25.81
N ARG A 289 14.89 22.46 -24.71
CA ARG A 289 13.49 22.00 -24.84
C ARG A 289 12.62 22.89 -24.00
N SER A 290 11.87 23.76 -24.66
CA SER A 290 10.75 24.50 -24.10
C SER A 290 9.93 23.58 -23.18
N LYS A 291 9.55 24.11 -22.02
CA LYS A 291 8.54 23.52 -21.15
C LYS A 291 7.28 23.20 -21.99
N GLN A 292 7.23 22.03 -22.57
CA GLN A 292 5.96 21.42 -22.93
C GLN A 292 5.48 20.73 -21.66
N ASP A 293 4.50 21.36 -21.02
CA ASP A 293 3.63 20.71 -20.06
C ASP A 293 3.15 19.41 -20.67
N THR A 294 3.72 18.29 -20.23
CA THR A 294 3.13 16.98 -20.43
C THR A 294 2.04 16.76 -19.39
N SER A 295 1.06 17.65 -19.34
CA SER A 295 -0.28 17.26 -18.98
C SER A 295 -0.76 16.37 -20.14
N ILE A 296 -0.71 15.05 -19.94
CA ILE A 296 -1.42 14.13 -20.83
C ILE A 296 -2.90 14.47 -20.62
N SER A 297 -3.44 15.32 -21.50
CA SER A 297 -4.87 15.55 -21.52
C SER A 297 -5.55 14.25 -21.91
N VAL A 298 -6.70 13.98 -21.33
CA VAL A 298 -7.55 12.82 -21.69
C VAL A 298 -7.87 12.79 -23.20
N ASP A 299 -7.74 13.92 -23.88
CA ASP A 299 -7.88 14.04 -25.33
C ASP A 299 -6.70 13.48 -26.13
N SER A 300 -5.51 13.28 -25.54
CA SER A 300 -4.39 12.63 -26.23
C SER A 300 -4.50 11.09 -26.26
N VAL A 301 -5.47 10.52 -25.57
CA VAL A 301 -5.77 9.06 -25.59
C VAL A 301 -6.77 8.72 -26.72
N LYS A 302 -7.42 9.70 -27.32
CA LYS A 302 -8.28 9.52 -28.49
C LYS A 302 -7.46 9.30 -29.75
N GLY A 303 -6.87 8.17 -29.90
CA GLY A 303 -6.05 7.80 -31.06
C GLY A 303 -5.04 6.71 -30.74
N PHE A 304 -5.07 6.20 -29.51
CA PHE A 304 -4.24 5.07 -29.14
C PHE A 304 -4.83 3.81 -29.75
N ASP A 305 -4.21 3.33 -30.81
CA ASP A 305 -4.54 2.02 -31.39
C ASP A 305 -3.81 0.92 -30.60
N ILE A 306 -4.57 0.24 -29.76
CA ILE A 306 -4.05 -0.84 -28.92
C ILE A 306 -3.49 -2.00 -29.74
N LEU A 307 -4.01 -2.21 -30.96
CA LEU A 307 -3.54 -3.28 -31.83
C LEU A 307 -2.21 -2.89 -32.49
N GLU A 308 -2.04 -1.66 -32.95
CA GLU A 308 -0.77 -1.13 -33.48
C GLU A 308 0.31 -1.18 -32.40
N TYR A 309 -0.01 -0.79 -31.16
CA TYR A 309 0.92 -0.88 -30.04
C TYR A 309 1.32 -2.33 -29.72
N PHE A 310 0.33 -3.25 -29.73
CA PHE A 310 0.58 -4.67 -29.50
C PHE A 310 1.47 -5.25 -30.59
N ASP A 311 1.21 -4.96 -31.86
CA ASP A 311 2.00 -5.44 -32.99
C ASP A 311 3.46 -4.97 -32.88
N THR A 312 3.68 -3.69 -32.55
CA THR A 312 5.02 -3.11 -32.32
C THR A 312 5.72 -3.78 -31.12
N PHE A 313 5.01 -3.98 -30.02
CA PHE A 313 5.53 -4.67 -28.84
C PHE A 313 5.93 -6.11 -29.16
N TRP A 314 5.08 -6.83 -29.92
CA TRP A 314 5.34 -8.21 -30.26
C TRP A 314 6.60 -8.38 -31.11
N GLU A 315 6.82 -7.51 -32.09
CA GLU A 315 8.00 -7.54 -32.97
C GLU A 315 9.32 -7.35 -32.19
N THR A 316 9.28 -6.68 -31.05
CA THR A 316 10.43 -6.42 -30.19
C THR A 316 10.59 -7.43 -29.05
N SER A 317 9.63 -8.35 -28.88
CA SER A 317 9.61 -9.32 -27.78
C SER A 317 10.48 -10.56 -28.08
N ASP A 318 10.96 -11.21 -27.03
CA ASP A 318 11.71 -12.47 -27.11
C ASP A 318 10.87 -13.67 -27.62
N VAL A 319 9.55 -13.51 -27.69
CA VAL A 319 8.59 -14.53 -28.14
C VAL A 319 8.01 -14.25 -29.53
N LYS A 320 8.58 -13.28 -30.26
CA LYS A 320 8.11 -12.84 -31.59
C LYS A 320 7.91 -13.95 -32.61
N ASP A 321 8.67 -15.04 -32.49
CA ASP A 321 8.62 -16.18 -33.43
C ASP A 321 7.46 -17.14 -33.16
N ASN A 322 6.73 -16.97 -32.01
CA ASN A 322 5.57 -17.79 -31.67
C ASN A 322 4.29 -17.25 -32.31
N LYS A 323 4.09 -17.59 -33.59
CA LYS A 323 2.93 -17.13 -34.40
C LYS A 323 1.57 -17.54 -33.81
N GLU A 324 1.48 -18.67 -33.13
CA GLU A 324 0.23 -19.15 -32.54
C GLU A 324 -0.17 -18.29 -31.35
N ALA A 325 0.78 -18.00 -30.46
CA ALA A 325 0.57 -17.11 -29.33
C ALA A 325 0.23 -15.68 -29.79
N TYR A 326 0.90 -15.16 -30.82
CA TYR A 326 0.57 -13.87 -31.42
C TYR A 326 -0.90 -13.83 -31.87
N THR A 327 -1.32 -14.83 -32.65
CA THR A 327 -2.68 -14.87 -33.19
C THR A 327 -3.74 -14.91 -32.08
N LEU A 328 -3.52 -15.70 -31.03
CA LEU A 328 -4.44 -15.79 -29.90
C LEU A 328 -4.54 -14.48 -29.12
N CYS A 329 -3.42 -13.86 -28.82
CA CYS A 329 -3.38 -12.59 -28.10
C CYS A 329 -4.00 -11.45 -28.90
N ARG A 330 -3.70 -11.36 -30.20
CA ARG A 330 -4.26 -10.34 -31.08
C ARG A 330 -5.77 -10.47 -31.22
N GLN A 331 -6.29 -11.69 -31.43
CA GLN A 331 -7.74 -11.94 -31.46
C GLN A 331 -8.44 -11.60 -30.14
N ALA A 332 -7.78 -11.79 -29.01
CA ALA A 332 -8.32 -11.42 -27.71
C ALA A 332 -8.43 -9.89 -27.55
N LEU A 333 -7.48 -9.14 -28.10
CA LEU A 333 -7.50 -7.68 -28.11
C LEU A 333 -8.55 -7.12 -29.07
N GLU A 334 -8.67 -7.70 -30.29
CA GLU A 334 -9.70 -7.30 -31.28
C GLU A 334 -11.14 -7.45 -30.76
N LYS A 335 -11.38 -8.41 -29.87
CA LYS A 335 -12.71 -8.59 -29.22
C LYS A 335 -13.01 -7.53 -28.15
N ARG A 336 -12.01 -6.76 -27.72
CA ARG A 336 -12.12 -5.76 -26.64
C ARG A 336 -11.95 -4.32 -27.14
N ALA A 337 -11.41 -4.13 -28.35
CA ALA A 337 -11.34 -2.86 -29.05
C ALA A 337 -12.68 -2.53 -29.75
#